data_2eca99ff099dd2cfb53aeb70b9faad69
#
_entry.id   2eca99ff099dd2cfb53aeb70b9faad69
#
_cell.length_a   1.000
_cell.length_b   1.000
_cell.length_c   1.000
_cell.angle_alpha   90.00
_cell.angle_beta   90.00
_cell.angle_gamma   90.00
#
_symmetry.space_group_name_H-M   'P 1'
#
loop_
_entity.id
_entity.type
_entity.pdbx_description
1 polymer ?
#
loop_
_entity_poly.entity_id
_entity_poly.type
_entity_poly.pdbx_seq_one_letter_code
_entity_poly.pdbx_strand_id
1 'polypeptide(L)'
;MAEPLPVPDRRFDVVVVGAGPAGSAAALSVARSGLSVCLLERGPFPGSKNLYGGVVYAGVLDGLVPRWREEAPLERMVTRRATMVLTDTQSLSIDFRSTAWGEEPYNGATALRPRFDAWFAAKAEEAGAVLVPSTTATALLRSHSAAVSGVTTDRPGGDLSAGVVIACDGVNSLLAKEAGCAPVADPAHYSLGVKEVLAFSPEEIEKRFALPPGEGADFEVLGGTGGVAGGGFVYTNSDTVSVGLVLSLPSLTESKRRPEELLERFKAHPAIAPFVAGGELLEYGAHLVPEGGLAMMPKLATDGMVVAGDAAGMCLAAGIWLEGVNFAIASGEAAGEAAVEALARGDVSEAALRLAYASRLEAGFVLADHRRLRAAPGLVLSERLQHHYPQIVCNLAEQLLTITNPVPKQGFVRLARNELRRSGVRWRDVARDAWATVRTFG
;
A
#
# COMPACT_ATOMS: atom_id res chain seq x y z
N MET A 1 6.36 -26.92 -42.37
CA MET A 1 5.84 -25.83 -41.53
C MET A 1 4.43 -26.27 -41.12
N ALA A 2 4.19 -26.56 -39.85
CA ALA A 2 2.85 -26.87 -39.37
C ALA A 2 2.02 -25.59 -39.43
N GLU A 3 0.81 -25.63 -40.02
CA GLU A 3 -0.14 -24.55 -39.96
C GLU A 3 -0.39 -24.17 -38.50
N PRO A 4 -0.37 -22.87 -38.17
CA PRO A 4 -0.76 -22.46 -36.84
C PRO A 4 -2.22 -22.90 -36.61
N LEU A 5 -2.46 -23.61 -35.51
CA LEU A 5 -3.79 -23.99 -35.07
C LEU A 5 -4.65 -22.71 -35.02
N PRO A 6 -5.91 -22.76 -35.50
CA PRO A 6 -6.78 -21.60 -35.44
C PRO A 6 -6.90 -21.17 -33.97
N VAL A 7 -6.47 -19.94 -33.68
CA VAL A 7 -6.62 -19.35 -32.34
C VAL A 7 -8.12 -19.22 -32.11
N PRO A 8 -8.69 -19.92 -31.09
CA PRO A 8 -10.11 -19.77 -30.78
C PRO A 8 -10.42 -18.30 -30.55
N ASP A 9 -11.62 -17.88 -30.93
CA ASP A 9 -12.11 -16.50 -30.71
C ASP A 9 -11.93 -16.15 -29.22
N ARG A 10 -10.86 -15.42 -28.90
CA ARG A 10 -10.41 -15.14 -27.52
C ARG A 10 -11.23 -13.98 -26.97
N ARG A 11 -12.53 -14.19 -26.90
CA ARG A 11 -13.46 -13.26 -26.33
C ARG A 11 -13.84 -13.67 -24.92
N PHE A 12 -13.67 -12.74 -23.98
CA PHE A 12 -14.15 -12.86 -22.61
C PHE A 12 -15.23 -11.81 -22.34
N ASP A 13 -16.10 -12.06 -21.38
CA ASP A 13 -16.99 -11.01 -20.89
C ASP A 13 -16.18 -9.91 -20.22
N VAL A 14 -15.16 -10.29 -19.42
CA VAL A 14 -14.26 -9.34 -18.74
C VAL A 14 -12.80 -9.77 -18.91
N VAL A 15 -11.92 -8.79 -19.19
CA VAL A 15 -10.46 -8.94 -19.08
C VAL A 15 -9.97 -8.08 -17.92
N VAL A 16 -9.32 -8.69 -16.95
CA VAL A 16 -8.69 -8.02 -15.80
C VAL A 16 -7.18 -7.99 -16.03
N VAL A 17 -6.56 -6.82 -15.91
CA VAL A 17 -5.12 -6.65 -16.13
C VAL A 17 -4.40 -6.39 -14.82
N GLY A 18 -3.52 -7.32 -14.44
CA GLY A 18 -2.75 -7.34 -13.20
C GLY A 18 -3.39 -8.24 -12.14
N ALA A 19 -2.70 -9.33 -11.77
CA ALA A 19 -3.15 -10.32 -10.79
C ALA A 19 -2.64 -10.00 -9.36
N GLY A 20 -2.55 -8.72 -9.02
CA GLY A 20 -2.41 -8.25 -7.62
C GLY A 20 -3.76 -8.32 -6.88
N PRO A 21 -3.84 -7.82 -5.63
CA PRO A 21 -5.05 -7.92 -4.81
C PRO A 21 -6.30 -7.34 -5.48
N ALA A 22 -6.20 -6.20 -6.16
CA ALA A 22 -7.34 -5.60 -6.86
C ALA A 22 -7.84 -6.48 -8.01
N GLY A 23 -6.92 -6.97 -8.85
CA GLY A 23 -7.31 -7.80 -10.00
C GLY A 23 -7.82 -9.18 -9.59
N SER A 24 -7.22 -9.79 -8.58
CA SER A 24 -7.70 -11.05 -8.04
C SER A 24 -9.10 -10.93 -7.45
N ALA A 25 -9.39 -9.85 -6.70
CA ALA A 25 -10.72 -9.57 -6.19
C ALA A 25 -11.74 -9.34 -7.32
N ALA A 26 -11.37 -8.52 -8.32
CA ALA A 26 -12.23 -8.27 -9.49
C ALA A 26 -12.54 -9.55 -10.26
N ALA A 27 -11.51 -10.35 -10.58
CA ALA A 27 -11.67 -11.61 -11.30
C ALA A 27 -12.51 -12.62 -10.53
N LEU A 28 -12.32 -12.71 -9.20
CA LEU A 28 -13.11 -13.58 -8.33
C LEU A 28 -14.60 -13.20 -8.34
N SER A 29 -14.90 -11.91 -8.22
CA SER A 29 -16.28 -11.38 -8.25
C SER A 29 -16.95 -11.64 -9.61
N VAL A 30 -16.24 -11.43 -10.71
CA VAL A 30 -16.75 -11.70 -12.06
C VAL A 30 -16.97 -13.21 -12.27
N ALA A 31 -16.00 -14.07 -11.93
CA ALA A 31 -16.11 -15.51 -12.09
C ALA A 31 -17.30 -16.10 -11.32
N ARG A 32 -17.53 -15.63 -10.09
CA ARG A 32 -18.70 -16.05 -9.28
C ARG A 32 -20.05 -15.67 -9.87
N SER A 33 -20.11 -14.65 -10.72
CA SER A 33 -21.35 -14.30 -11.43
C SER A 33 -21.65 -15.21 -12.61
N GLY A 34 -20.73 -16.14 -12.94
CA GLY A 34 -20.82 -17.04 -14.08
C GLY A 34 -20.38 -16.42 -15.42
N LEU A 35 -19.83 -15.21 -15.42
CA LEU A 35 -19.25 -14.59 -16.60
C LEU A 35 -17.84 -15.11 -16.87
N SER A 36 -17.45 -15.16 -18.14
CA SER A 36 -16.10 -15.53 -18.53
C SER A 36 -15.12 -14.38 -18.24
N VAL A 37 -14.03 -14.69 -17.50
CA VAL A 37 -13.01 -13.69 -17.12
C VAL A 37 -11.61 -14.21 -17.35
N CYS A 38 -10.77 -13.37 -17.97
CA CYS A 38 -9.34 -13.58 -18.11
C CYS A 38 -8.59 -12.63 -17.17
N LEU A 39 -7.70 -13.18 -16.35
CA LEU A 39 -6.84 -12.44 -15.43
C LEU A 39 -5.40 -12.49 -15.94
N LEU A 40 -4.89 -11.35 -16.43
CA LEU A 40 -3.54 -11.23 -16.96
C LEU A 40 -2.53 -10.87 -15.88
N GLU A 41 -1.38 -11.51 -15.89
CA GLU A 41 -0.24 -11.19 -15.03
C GLU A 41 1.06 -11.12 -15.84
N ARG A 42 1.77 -9.98 -15.76
CA ARG A 42 3.05 -9.79 -16.46
C ARG A 42 4.21 -10.59 -15.87
N GLY A 43 4.15 -10.88 -14.59
CA GLY A 43 5.15 -11.70 -13.90
C GLY A 43 4.96 -13.19 -14.14
N PRO A 44 5.93 -14.03 -13.80
CA PRO A 44 5.83 -15.47 -13.92
C PRO A 44 4.74 -16.07 -13.00
N PHE A 45 4.36 -15.36 -11.96
CA PHE A 45 3.24 -15.68 -11.08
C PHE A 45 2.75 -14.41 -10.38
N PRO A 46 1.49 -14.35 -9.88
CA PRO A 46 0.96 -13.21 -9.15
C PRO A 46 1.83 -12.86 -7.93
N GLY A 47 2.15 -11.58 -7.79
CA GLY A 47 3.01 -11.11 -6.70
C GLY A 47 4.51 -11.16 -6.96
N SER A 48 4.98 -11.86 -8.01
CA SER A 48 6.42 -12.02 -8.32
C SER A 48 7.16 -10.71 -8.61
N LYS A 49 6.45 -9.63 -8.90
CA LYS A 49 7.00 -8.28 -9.11
C LYS A 49 6.79 -7.36 -7.91
N ASN A 50 6.16 -7.85 -6.85
CA ASN A 50 5.88 -7.11 -5.65
C ASN A 50 6.84 -7.52 -4.53
N LEU A 51 7.65 -6.55 -4.11
CA LEU A 51 8.63 -6.72 -3.03
C LEU A 51 8.04 -6.36 -1.65
N TYR A 52 6.78 -5.99 -1.62
CA TYR A 52 6.13 -5.53 -0.41
C TYR A 52 5.61 -6.72 0.42
N GLY A 53 6.17 -6.90 1.61
CA GLY A 53 5.50 -7.53 2.73
C GLY A 53 5.16 -6.41 3.69
N GLY A 54 4.03 -6.48 4.31
CA GLY A 54 3.55 -5.46 5.25
C GLY A 54 2.34 -5.97 6.00
N VAL A 55 1.72 -5.09 6.76
CA VAL A 55 0.48 -5.41 7.45
C VAL A 55 -0.69 -5.41 6.46
N VAL A 56 -1.43 -6.51 6.44
CA VAL A 56 -2.67 -6.66 5.67
C VAL A 56 -3.85 -6.65 6.64
N TYR A 57 -4.80 -5.76 6.38
CA TYR A 57 -6.07 -5.71 7.10
C TYR A 57 -7.08 -6.55 6.32
N ALA A 58 -7.06 -7.86 6.58
CA ALA A 58 -7.69 -8.86 5.74
C ALA A 58 -9.21 -9.05 5.98
N GLY A 59 -9.82 -8.28 6.89
CA GLY A 59 -11.28 -8.33 7.13
C GLY A 59 -12.13 -8.07 5.89
N VAL A 60 -11.59 -7.37 4.89
CA VAL A 60 -12.24 -7.18 3.58
C VAL A 60 -12.45 -8.49 2.79
N LEU A 61 -11.76 -9.57 3.18
CA LEU A 61 -11.90 -10.89 2.56
C LEU A 61 -13.12 -11.68 3.06
N ASP A 62 -13.79 -11.25 4.14
CA ASP A 62 -14.88 -12.00 4.76
C ASP A 62 -16.01 -12.35 3.77
N GLY A 63 -16.35 -11.44 2.87
CA GLY A 63 -17.33 -11.68 1.80
C GLY A 63 -16.75 -12.43 0.59
N LEU A 64 -15.48 -12.22 0.30
CA LEU A 64 -14.81 -12.75 -0.89
C LEU A 64 -14.26 -14.15 -0.69
N VAL A 65 -13.66 -14.46 0.45
CA VAL A 65 -13.06 -15.77 0.75
C VAL A 65 -13.41 -16.15 2.19
N PRO A 66 -14.58 -16.73 2.46
CA PRO A 66 -15.07 -16.97 3.83
C PRO A 66 -14.10 -17.71 4.74
N ARG A 67 -13.22 -18.57 4.18
CA ARG A 67 -12.23 -19.34 4.93
C ARG A 67 -10.82 -18.74 4.88
N TRP A 68 -10.67 -17.46 4.53
CA TRP A 68 -9.36 -16.85 4.39
C TRP A 68 -8.49 -16.95 5.66
N ARG A 69 -9.11 -16.97 6.85
CA ARG A 69 -8.40 -17.08 8.12
C ARG A 69 -7.60 -18.37 8.27
N GLU A 70 -8.11 -19.44 7.66
CA GLU A 70 -7.49 -20.77 7.68
C GLU A 70 -6.55 -20.99 6.48
N GLU A 71 -6.84 -20.34 5.35
CA GLU A 71 -6.23 -20.64 4.06
C GLU A 71 -5.20 -19.61 3.59
N ALA A 72 -5.35 -18.34 4.00
CA ALA A 72 -4.44 -17.28 3.55
C ALA A 72 -3.04 -17.49 4.14
N PRO A 73 -1.98 -17.35 3.33
CA PRO A 73 -0.60 -17.48 3.78
C PRO A 73 -0.14 -16.22 4.50
N LEU A 74 -0.77 -15.94 5.65
CA LEU A 74 -0.38 -14.88 6.54
C LEU A 74 0.85 -15.32 7.36
N GLU A 75 1.65 -14.35 7.75
CA GLU A 75 2.90 -14.61 8.45
C GLU A 75 2.70 -14.58 9.98
N ARG A 76 2.37 -13.41 10.55
CA ARG A 76 2.12 -13.25 11.99
C ARG A 76 0.96 -12.31 12.24
N MET A 77 0.12 -12.61 13.23
CA MET A 77 -0.90 -11.66 13.70
C MET A 77 -0.23 -10.54 14.48
N VAL A 78 -0.53 -9.28 14.09
CA VAL A 78 0.11 -8.10 14.70
C VAL A 78 -0.59 -7.77 16.01
N THR A 79 0.08 -8.08 17.13
CA THR A 79 -0.38 -7.78 18.51
C THR A 79 0.38 -6.62 19.13
N ARG A 80 1.49 -6.19 18.50
CA ARG A 80 2.33 -5.07 18.92
C ARG A 80 2.53 -4.07 17.81
N ARG A 81 2.18 -2.81 18.06
CA ARG A 81 2.50 -1.70 17.16
C ARG A 81 3.30 -0.64 17.89
N ALA A 82 4.35 -0.15 17.26
CA ALA A 82 5.12 0.97 17.79
C ALA A 82 5.21 2.08 16.74
N THR A 83 4.93 3.31 17.16
CA THR A 83 5.26 4.50 16.40
C THR A 83 6.52 5.11 16.99
N MET A 84 7.57 5.20 16.21
CA MET A 84 8.89 5.68 16.62
C MET A 84 9.19 7.01 15.94
N VAL A 85 9.76 7.93 16.70
CA VAL A 85 10.31 9.18 16.17
C VAL A 85 11.82 9.12 16.34
N LEU A 86 12.57 9.25 15.24
CA LEU A 86 14.03 9.19 15.23
C LEU A 86 14.65 10.52 14.84
N THR A 87 15.73 10.85 15.54
CA THR A 87 16.76 11.80 15.07
C THR A 87 18.00 11.01 14.67
N ASP A 88 19.15 11.62 14.48
CA ASP A 88 20.38 10.89 14.16
C ASP A 88 20.90 10.03 15.34
N THR A 89 20.56 10.38 16.57
CA THR A 89 21.11 9.75 17.79
C THR A 89 20.07 9.43 18.86
N GLN A 90 18.84 9.90 18.70
CA GLN A 90 17.78 9.74 19.69
C GLN A 90 16.59 8.99 19.11
N SER A 91 15.83 8.36 19.97
CA SER A 91 14.53 7.77 19.63
C SER A 91 13.51 8.03 20.74
N LEU A 92 12.28 8.33 20.33
CA LEU A 92 11.12 8.35 21.19
C LEU A 92 10.06 7.44 20.59
N SER A 93 9.51 6.51 21.38
CA SER A 93 8.55 5.54 20.88
C SER A 93 7.26 5.53 21.70
N ILE A 94 6.15 5.35 21.02
CA ILE A 94 4.87 4.94 21.61
C ILE A 94 4.69 3.47 21.24
N ASP A 95 4.72 2.60 22.22
CA ASP A 95 4.62 1.14 22.06
C ASP A 95 3.25 0.70 22.60
N PHE A 96 2.42 0.13 21.75
CA PHE A 96 1.11 -0.37 22.09
C PHE A 96 1.03 -1.87 21.84
N ARG A 97 0.48 -2.60 22.80
CA ARG A 97 0.24 -4.05 22.73
C ARG A 97 -1.18 -4.37 23.11
N SER A 98 -1.78 -5.30 22.38
CA SER A 98 -3.12 -5.79 22.67
C SER A 98 -3.21 -7.29 22.38
N THR A 99 -3.47 -8.09 23.38
CA THR A 99 -3.73 -9.53 23.21
C THR A 99 -5.02 -9.76 22.41
N ALA A 100 -6.01 -8.86 22.53
CA ALA A 100 -7.24 -8.94 21.75
C ALA A 100 -7.01 -8.83 20.23
N TRP A 101 -5.89 -8.25 19.78
CA TRP A 101 -5.55 -8.20 18.35
C TRP A 101 -5.06 -9.53 17.79
N GLY A 102 -4.67 -10.48 18.67
CA GLY A 102 -4.33 -11.85 18.32
C GLY A 102 -5.53 -12.80 18.27
N GLU A 103 -6.74 -12.30 18.59
CA GLU A 103 -8.00 -13.05 18.58
C GLU A 103 -8.93 -12.54 17.48
N GLU A 104 -9.88 -13.36 17.05
CA GLU A 104 -10.87 -12.94 16.04
C GLU A 104 -11.88 -11.91 16.60
N PRO A 105 -12.20 -10.87 15.82
CA PRO A 105 -11.64 -10.50 14.52
C PRO A 105 -10.24 -9.89 14.65
N TYR A 106 -9.26 -10.46 13.93
CA TYR A 106 -7.88 -9.97 13.95
C TYR A 106 -7.78 -8.52 13.46
N ASN A 107 -6.95 -7.72 14.12
CA ASN A 107 -6.71 -6.34 13.69
C ASN A 107 -5.93 -6.29 12.35
N GLY A 108 -4.87 -7.06 12.24
CA GLY A 108 -4.06 -7.18 11.04
C GLY A 108 -3.03 -8.27 11.16
N ALA A 109 -2.50 -8.71 10.04
CA ALA A 109 -1.44 -9.69 9.98
C ALA A 109 -0.37 -9.27 8.98
N THR A 110 0.87 -9.67 9.22
CA THR A 110 1.92 -9.51 8.22
C THR A 110 1.77 -10.55 7.12
N ALA A 111 2.12 -10.19 5.90
CA ALA A 111 2.06 -11.06 4.74
C ALA A 111 3.20 -10.76 3.77
N LEU A 112 3.71 -11.78 3.11
CA LEU A 112 4.62 -11.65 1.97
C LEU A 112 3.82 -11.69 0.67
N ARG A 113 3.83 -10.61 -0.09
CA ARG A 113 3.03 -10.42 -1.30
C ARG A 113 3.19 -11.54 -2.34
N PRO A 114 4.39 -12.09 -2.61
CA PRO A 114 4.51 -13.22 -3.52
C PRO A 114 3.67 -14.44 -3.13
N ARG A 115 3.52 -14.71 -1.84
CA ARG A 115 2.68 -15.81 -1.33
C ARG A 115 1.21 -15.43 -1.31
N PHE A 116 0.89 -14.25 -0.76
CA PHE A 116 -0.48 -13.78 -0.62
C PHE A 116 -1.17 -13.55 -1.96
N ASP A 117 -0.51 -12.87 -2.90
CA ASP A 117 -1.08 -12.58 -4.22
C ASP A 117 -1.30 -13.87 -5.04
N ALA A 118 -0.35 -14.81 -5.00
CA ALA A 118 -0.50 -16.10 -5.67
C ALA A 118 -1.67 -16.91 -5.12
N TRP A 119 -1.82 -16.97 -3.79
CA TRP A 119 -2.96 -17.59 -3.14
C TRP A 119 -4.29 -16.94 -3.52
N PHE A 120 -4.34 -15.60 -3.51
CA PHE A 120 -5.57 -14.88 -3.79
C PHE A 120 -5.99 -15.01 -5.28
N ALA A 121 -5.04 -14.99 -6.20
CA ALA A 121 -5.30 -15.25 -7.61
C ALA A 121 -5.80 -16.70 -7.84
N ALA A 122 -5.24 -17.67 -7.11
CA ALA A 122 -5.73 -19.06 -7.17
C ALA A 122 -7.21 -19.17 -6.74
N LYS A 123 -7.67 -18.33 -5.80
CA LYS A 123 -9.10 -18.27 -5.45
C LYS A 123 -9.98 -17.80 -6.61
N ALA A 124 -9.47 -16.90 -7.44
CA ALA A 124 -10.18 -16.50 -8.67
C ALA A 124 -10.19 -17.65 -9.71
N GLU A 125 -9.10 -18.41 -9.85
CA GLU A 125 -9.05 -19.59 -10.73
C GLU A 125 -10.00 -20.70 -10.24
N GLU A 126 -10.03 -20.98 -8.93
CA GLU A 126 -10.97 -21.93 -8.33
C GLU A 126 -12.45 -21.55 -8.60
N ALA A 127 -12.74 -20.26 -8.75
CA ALA A 127 -14.06 -19.74 -9.11
C ALA A 127 -14.35 -19.77 -10.62
N GLY A 128 -13.35 -20.11 -11.46
CA GLY A 128 -13.49 -20.22 -12.92
C GLY A 128 -12.81 -19.13 -13.74
N ALA A 129 -12.03 -18.23 -13.13
CA ALA A 129 -11.23 -17.28 -13.88
C ALA A 129 -10.06 -17.98 -14.60
N VAL A 130 -9.70 -17.48 -15.79
CA VAL A 130 -8.53 -17.96 -16.55
C VAL A 130 -7.34 -17.05 -16.22
N LEU A 131 -6.42 -17.53 -15.38
CA LEU A 131 -5.16 -16.81 -15.08
C LEU A 131 -4.15 -17.05 -16.19
N VAL A 132 -3.58 -15.97 -16.73
CA VAL A 132 -2.55 -16.01 -17.79
C VAL A 132 -1.29 -15.27 -17.30
N PRO A 133 -0.35 -15.97 -16.66
CA PRO A 133 0.90 -15.39 -16.21
C PRO A 133 1.89 -15.14 -17.36
N SER A 134 2.95 -14.40 -17.06
CA SER A 134 4.01 -14.03 -18.02
C SER A 134 3.44 -13.37 -19.29
N THR A 135 2.39 -12.57 -19.16
CA THR A 135 1.71 -11.91 -20.28
C THR A 135 1.42 -10.45 -19.94
N THR A 136 2.02 -9.55 -20.69
CA THR A 136 1.88 -8.10 -20.49
C THR A 136 0.82 -7.55 -21.43
N ALA A 137 -0.21 -6.91 -20.89
CA ALA A 137 -1.09 -6.06 -21.69
C ALA A 137 -0.31 -4.81 -22.08
N THR A 138 -0.21 -4.54 -23.40
CA THR A 138 0.65 -3.48 -23.95
C THR A 138 -0.13 -2.28 -24.45
N ALA A 139 -1.40 -2.44 -24.84
CA ALA A 139 -2.28 -1.37 -25.29
C ALA A 139 -3.76 -1.78 -25.18
N LEU A 140 -4.65 -0.82 -25.35
CA LEU A 140 -6.09 -1.03 -25.40
C LEU A 140 -6.57 -1.32 -26.82
N LEU A 141 -7.40 -2.33 -26.98
CA LEU A 141 -8.22 -2.48 -28.19
C LEU A 141 -9.42 -1.55 -28.10
N ARG A 142 -9.78 -0.93 -29.23
CA ARG A 142 -10.93 -0.03 -29.33
C ARG A 142 -11.90 -0.45 -30.42
N SER A 143 -13.18 -0.31 -30.13
CA SER A 143 -14.25 -0.49 -31.11
C SER A 143 -14.31 0.67 -32.10
N HIS A 144 -15.16 0.55 -33.11
CA HIS A 144 -15.43 1.65 -34.07
C HIS A 144 -15.97 2.92 -33.38
N SER A 145 -16.62 2.79 -32.23
CA SER A 145 -17.09 3.93 -31.41
C SER A 145 -16.01 4.48 -30.46
N ALA A 146 -14.76 4.04 -30.60
CA ALA A 146 -13.63 4.37 -29.73
C ALA A 146 -13.74 3.86 -28.28
N ALA A 147 -14.78 3.12 -27.92
CA ALA A 147 -14.90 2.46 -26.63
C ALA A 147 -13.82 1.35 -26.47
N VAL A 148 -13.34 1.13 -25.26
CA VAL A 148 -12.44 0.01 -24.97
C VAL A 148 -13.18 -1.30 -25.19
N SER A 149 -12.56 -2.21 -25.93
CA SER A 149 -13.13 -3.50 -26.34
C SER A 149 -12.20 -4.68 -26.11
N GLY A 150 -11.11 -4.46 -25.39
CA GLY A 150 -10.12 -5.49 -25.07
C GLY A 150 -8.73 -4.92 -24.88
N VAL A 151 -7.72 -5.79 -24.94
CA VAL A 151 -6.31 -5.44 -24.80
C VAL A 151 -5.45 -6.19 -25.82
N THR A 152 -4.37 -5.54 -26.29
CA THR A 152 -3.27 -6.23 -26.95
C THR A 152 -2.25 -6.73 -25.92
N THR A 153 -1.55 -7.79 -26.24
CA THR A 153 -0.52 -8.33 -25.36
C THR A 153 0.83 -8.43 -26.05
N ASP A 154 1.88 -8.67 -25.28
CA ASP A 154 3.25 -8.93 -25.78
C ASP A 154 3.39 -10.31 -26.45
N ARG A 155 2.33 -11.12 -26.53
CA ARG A 155 2.35 -12.43 -27.17
C ARG A 155 1.88 -12.37 -28.62
N PRO A 156 2.53 -13.05 -29.55
CA PRO A 156 2.06 -13.14 -30.94
C PRO A 156 0.62 -13.68 -31.00
N GLY A 157 -0.29 -12.95 -31.65
CA GLY A 157 -1.71 -13.30 -31.73
C GLY A 157 -2.39 -13.36 -30.36
N GLY A 158 -1.88 -12.63 -29.38
CA GLY A 158 -2.36 -12.63 -28.01
C GLY A 158 -3.37 -11.55 -27.68
N ASP A 159 -3.99 -10.94 -28.67
CA ASP A 159 -5.05 -9.98 -28.47
C ASP A 159 -6.30 -10.61 -27.83
N LEU A 160 -6.87 -9.93 -26.84
CA LEU A 160 -8.03 -10.40 -26.09
C LEU A 160 -9.15 -9.38 -26.24
N SER A 161 -10.28 -9.81 -26.81
CA SER A 161 -11.51 -9.01 -26.86
C SER A 161 -12.30 -9.17 -25.56
N ALA A 162 -12.91 -8.10 -25.08
CA ALA A 162 -13.70 -8.09 -23.86
C ALA A 162 -14.91 -7.18 -23.96
N GLY A 163 -15.97 -7.54 -23.22
CA GLY A 163 -17.10 -6.62 -22.99
C GLY A 163 -16.70 -5.46 -22.08
N VAL A 164 -15.90 -5.75 -21.02
CA VAL A 164 -15.31 -4.75 -20.11
C VAL A 164 -13.87 -5.12 -19.81
N VAL A 165 -12.98 -4.11 -19.75
CA VAL A 165 -11.61 -4.22 -19.23
C VAL A 165 -11.55 -3.62 -17.83
N ILE A 166 -10.94 -4.34 -16.86
CA ILE A 166 -10.66 -3.80 -15.54
C ILE A 166 -9.15 -3.64 -15.41
N ALA A 167 -8.68 -2.39 -15.38
CA ALA A 167 -7.26 -2.08 -15.23
C ALA A 167 -6.87 -2.07 -13.75
N CYS A 168 -6.11 -3.09 -13.34
CA CYS A 168 -5.50 -3.28 -12.02
C CYS A 168 -3.97 -3.36 -12.16
N ASP A 169 -3.40 -2.62 -13.11
CA ASP A 169 -2.00 -2.67 -13.54
C ASP A 169 -1.03 -1.91 -12.61
N GLY A 170 -1.51 -1.58 -11.41
CA GLY A 170 -0.71 -1.03 -10.31
C GLY A 170 -0.30 0.42 -10.54
N VAL A 171 0.66 0.90 -9.75
CA VAL A 171 1.07 2.31 -9.72
C VAL A 171 1.55 2.85 -11.06
N ASN A 172 2.08 2.02 -11.95
CA ASN A 172 2.51 2.42 -13.30
C ASN A 172 1.34 2.71 -14.24
N SER A 173 0.23 2.01 -14.07
CA SER A 173 -1.08 2.19 -14.73
C SER A 173 -1.00 2.62 -16.20
N LEU A 174 -0.30 1.82 -17.04
CA LEU A 174 -0.09 2.14 -18.46
C LEU A 174 -1.40 2.20 -19.23
N LEU A 175 -2.31 1.26 -18.99
CA LEU A 175 -3.61 1.22 -19.64
C LEU A 175 -4.52 2.34 -19.15
N ALA A 176 -4.49 2.67 -17.86
CA ALA A 176 -5.22 3.81 -17.33
C ALA A 176 -4.73 5.14 -17.95
N LYS A 177 -3.42 5.30 -18.17
CA LYS A 177 -2.85 6.46 -18.89
C LYS A 177 -3.36 6.54 -20.33
N GLU A 178 -3.32 5.44 -21.05
CA GLU A 178 -3.81 5.37 -22.44
C GLU A 178 -5.32 5.69 -22.53
N ALA A 179 -6.09 5.28 -21.52
CA ALA A 179 -7.53 5.55 -21.46
C ALA A 179 -7.90 6.97 -20.98
N GLY A 180 -6.93 7.77 -20.55
CA GLY A 180 -7.20 9.07 -19.91
C GLY A 180 -7.81 8.94 -18.50
N CYS A 181 -7.60 7.79 -17.87
CA CYS A 181 -8.06 7.44 -16.51
C CYS A 181 -6.89 7.29 -15.52
N ALA A 182 -5.73 7.85 -15.81
CA ALA A 182 -4.58 7.78 -14.91
C ALA A 182 -4.64 8.85 -13.82
N PRO A 183 -4.06 8.57 -12.64
CA PRO A 183 -3.81 9.58 -11.64
C PRO A 183 -3.00 10.75 -12.20
N VAL A 184 -3.18 11.93 -11.59
CA VAL A 184 -2.39 13.11 -11.96
C VAL A 184 -0.91 12.80 -11.78
N ALA A 185 -0.12 13.02 -12.84
CA ALA A 185 1.33 12.76 -12.84
C ALA A 185 2.07 13.89 -12.11
N ASP A 186 1.83 14.04 -10.81
CA ASP A 186 2.55 14.96 -9.93
C ASP A 186 3.52 14.13 -9.06
N PRO A 187 4.84 14.33 -9.17
CA PRO A 187 5.81 13.62 -8.32
C PRO A 187 5.53 13.76 -6.82
N ALA A 188 4.88 14.84 -6.40
CA ALA A 188 4.50 15.05 -4.99
C ALA A 188 3.48 14.02 -4.46
N HIS A 189 2.81 13.31 -5.35
CA HIS A 189 1.86 12.25 -4.99
C HIS A 189 2.49 10.86 -4.90
N TYR A 190 3.80 10.75 -5.09
CA TYR A 190 4.48 9.45 -5.09
C TYR A 190 5.65 9.44 -4.13
N SER A 191 5.83 8.29 -3.50
CA SER A 191 7.04 7.95 -2.75
C SER A 191 7.72 6.72 -3.35
N LEU A 192 9.02 6.57 -3.10
CA LEU A 192 9.77 5.37 -3.39
C LEU A 192 9.89 4.54 -2.13
N GLY A 193 9.26 3.38 -2.11
CA GLY A 193 9.51 2.36 -1.10
C GLY A 193 10.76 1.56 -1.44
N VAL A 194 11.70 1.46 -0.50
CA VAL A 194 12.85 0.55 -0.59
C VAL A 194 12.83 -0.38 0.60
N LYS A 195 13.08 -1.67 0.39
CA LYS A 195 12.92 -2.69 1.40
C LYS A 195 13.95 -3.80 1.28
N GLU A 196 14.31 -4.35 2.43
CA GLU A 196 14.98 -5.63 2.58
C GLU A 196 14.15 -6.62 3.37
N VAL A 197 14.30 -7.89 3.04
CA VAL A 197 13.80 -9.03 3.82
C VAL A 197 15.01 -9.79 4.36
N LEU A 198 15.11 -9.86 5.68
CA LEU A 198 16.22 -10.43 6.40
C LEU A 198 15.78 -11.72 7.10
N ALA A 199 16.50 -12.82 6.89
CA ALA A 199 16.21 -14.10 7.53
C ALA A 199 16.67 -14.11 9.01
N PHE A 200 15.82 -14.69 9.85
CA PHE A 200 16.07 -14.98 11.25
C PHE A 200 15.30 -16.24 11.66
N SER A 201 15.71 -16.89 12.74
CA SER A 201 14.85 -17.93 13.32
C SER A 201 13.60 -17.30 13.98
N PRO A 202 12.46 -18.02 14.02
CA PRO A 202 11.25 -17.55 14.71
C PRO A 202 11.52 -17.12 16.15
N GLU A 203 12.33 -17.90 16.89
CA GLU A 203 12.67 -17.63 18.30
C GLU A 203 13.52 -16.36 18.43
N GLU A 204 14.39 -16.10 17.47
CA GLU A 204 15.19 -14.87 17.48
C GLU A 204 14.33 -13.64 17.21
N ILE A 205 13.36 -13.72 16.29
CA ILE A 205 12.37 -12.68 16.06
C ILE A 205 11.58 -12.39 17.33
N GLU A 206 11.02 -13.42 17.96
CA GLU A 206 10.24 -13.30 19.18
C GLU A 206 11.04 -12.66 20.32
N LYS A 207 12.30 -13.06 20.47
CA LYS A 207 13.21 -12.48 21.46
C LYS A 207 13.52 -11.01 21.17
N ARG A 208 13.88 -10.67 19.92
CA ARG A 208 14.24 -9.29 19.52
C ARG A 208 13.08 -8.32 19.66
N PHE A 209 11.90 -8.78 19.28
CA PHE A 209 10.68 -7.97 19.35
C PHE A 209 9.89 -8.16 20.64
N ALA A 210 10.39 -8.97 21.59
CA ALA A 210 9.73 -9.31 22.86
C ALA A 210 8.26 -9.73 22.64
N LEU A 211 8.05 -10.68 21.73
CA LEU A 211 6.75 -11.21 21.33
C LEU A 211 6.51 -12.60 21.96
N PRO A 212 5.27 -12.95 22.27
CA PRO A 212 4.87 -14.34 22.44
C PRO A 212 5.09 -15.14 21.15
N PRO A 213 5.21 -16.48 21.23
CA PRO A 213 5.36 -17.34 20.07
C PRO A 213 4.24 -17.13 19.02
N GLY A 214 4.65 -16.90 17.75
CA GLY A 214 3.75 -16.73 16.63
C GLY A 214 3.09 -15.36 16.51
N GLU A 215 3.22 -14.47 17.50
CA GLU A 215 2.70 -13.11 17.40
C GLU A 215 3.63 -12.20 16.61
N GLY A 216 3.08 -11.10 16.10
CA GLY A 216 3.75 -10.16 15.22
C GLY A 216 3.86 -8.73 15.75
N ALA A 217 4.85 -8.02 15.22
CA ALA A 217 5.07 -6.60 15.48
C ALA A 217 5.10 -5.79 14.18
N ASP A 218 4.59 -4.56 14.27
CA ASP A 218 4.59 -3.53 13.26
C ASP A 218 5.16 -2.25 13.85
N PHE A 219 6.32 -1.82 13.38
CA PHE A 219 6.98 -0.58 13.80
C PHE A 219 7.00 0.40 12.65
N GLU A 220 6.34 1.52 12.85
CA GLU A 220 6.33 2.66 11.94
C GLU A 220 7.23 3.77 12.46
N VAL A 221 8.06 4.34 11.62
CA VAL A 221 9.14 5.24 12.01
C VAL A 221 9.06 6.55 11.26
N LEU A 222 8.97 7.66 11.99
CA LEU A 222 9.10 9.01 11.47
C LEU A 222 10.54 9.49 11.72
N GLY A 223 11.20 9.98 10.68
CA GLY A 223 12.62 10.35 10.74
C GLY A 223 13.57 9.19 10.48
N GLY A 224 14.86 9.36 10.76
CA GLY A 224 15.90 8.37 10.43
C GLY A 224 16.19 8.22 8.92
N THR A 225 15.58 9.04 8.09
CA THR A 225 15.65 9.03 6.62
C THR A 225 16.80 9.86 6.05
N GLY A 226 17.72 10.29 6.88
CA GLY A 226 18.86 11.12 6.45
C GLY A 226 18.47 12.51 5.93
N GLY A 227 17.32 13.04 6.34
CA GLY A 227 16.81 14.36 5.94
C GLY A 227 15.95 14.34 4.67
N VAL A 228 15.64 13.17 4.11
CA VAL A 228 14.63 13.02 3.06
C VAL A 228 13.26 12.90 3.72
N ALA A 229 12.25 13.61 3.22
CA ALA A 229 10.88 13.46 3.74
C ALA A 229 10.35 12.05 3.49
N GLY A 230 9.71 11.48 4.50
CA GLY A 230 9.21 10.10 4.45
C GLY A 230 9.26 9.44 5.81
N GLY A 231 9.37 8.13 5.82
CA GLY A 231 9.42 7.34 7.05
C GLY A 231 10.08 5.98 6.82
N GLY A 232 10.19 5.20 7.89
CA GLY A 232 10.67 3.83 7.84
C GLY A 232 9.69 2.87 8.47
N PHE A 233 9.96 1.60 8.29
CA PHE A 233 9.18 0.53 8.90
C PHE A 233 10.03 -0.70 9.22
N VAL A 234 9.57 -1.46 10.21
CA VAL A 234 10.12 -2.79 10.55
C VAL A 234 8.96 -3.71 10.88
N TYR A 235 8.79 -4.80 10.10
CA TYR A 235 7.73 -5.78 10.29
C TYR A 235 8.31 -7.16 10.54
N THR A 236 7.70 -7.91 11.45
CA THR A 236 8.05 -9.31 11.68
C THR A 236 7.22 -10.23 10.81
N ASN A 237 7.87 -11.19 10.16
CA ASN A 237 7.23 -12.31 9.47
C ASN A 237 7.50 -13.62 10.22
N SER A 238 7.12 -14.77 9.69
CA SER A 238 7.30 -16.08 10.38
C SER A 238 8.76 -16.37 10.68
N ASP A 239 9.64 -16.22 9.70
CA ASP A 239 11.07 -16.53 9.74
C ASP A 239 11.95 -15.41 9.13
N THR A 240 11.36 -14.24 8.93
CA THR A 240 12.05 -13.07 8.39
C THR A 240 11.61 -11.77 9.06
N VAL A 241 12.42 -10.74 8.90
CA VAL A 241 12.09 -9.35 9.26
C VAL A 241 12.15 -8.51 7.99
N SER A 242 11.07 -7.77 7.71
CA SER A 242 11.05 -6.76 6.66
C SER A 242 11.43 -5.41 7.23
N VAL A 243 12.43 -4.75 6.64
CA VAL A 243 12.87 -3.40 7.02
C VAL A 243 12.95 -2.52 5.79
N GLY A 244 12.49 -1.28 5.89
CA GLY A 244 12.50 -0.40 4.73
C GLY A 244 12.25 1.05 5.03
N LEU A 245 12.33 1.85 3.97
CA LEU A 245 12.02 3.28 3.94
C LEU A 245 10.99 3.56 2.85
N VAL A 246 10.14 4.53 3.10
CA VAL A 246 9.24 5.14 2.12
C VAL A 246 9.62 6.61 2.01
N LEU A 247 10.12 7.02 0.85
CA LEU A 247 10.80 8.29 0.62
C LEU A 247 10.05 9.12 -0.41
N SER A 248 9.62 10.32 -0.07
CA SER A 248 8.98 11.26 -0.99
C SER A 248 9.84 11.49 -2.22
N LEU A 249 9.31 11.31 -3.43
CA LEU A 249 10.08 11.47 -4.67
C LEU A 249 10.69 12.87 -4.85
N PRO A 250 9.96 13.98 -4.62
CA PRO A 250 10.56 15.32 -4.70
C PRO A 250 11.74 15.48 -3.76
N SER A 251 11.57 15.11 -2.49
CA SER A 251 12.61 15.24 -1.46
C SER A 251 13.82 14.34 -1.75
N LEU A 252 13.57 13.10 -2.19
CA LEU A 252 14.65 12.19 -2.59
C LEU A 252 15.45 12.74 -3.78
N THR A 253 14.76 13.24 -4.81
CA THR A 253 15.39 13.82 -6.00
C THR A 253 16.22 15.06 -5.65
N GLU A 254 15.71 15.93 -4.79
CA GLU A 254 16.42 17.12 -4.32
C GLU A 254 17.67 16.76 -3.50
N SER A 255 17.56 15.74 -2.65
CA SER A 255 18.67 15.29 -1.80
C SER A 255 19.84 14.69 -2.58
N LYS A 256 19.61 14.17 -3.80
CA LYS A 256 20.57 13.43 -4.63
C LYS A 256 21.22 12.24 -3.93
N ARG A 257 20.57 11.71 -2.89
CA ARG A 257 21.04 10.55 -2.13
C ARG A 257 20.52 9.26 -2.76
N ARG A 258 21.25 8.19 -2.56
CA ARG A 258 20.85 6.86 -3.00
C ARG A 258 19.94 6.21 -1.95
N PRO A 259 18.80 5.64 -2.36
CA PRO A 259 17.88 4.99 -1.43
C PRO A 259 18.51 3.86 -0.62
N GLU A 260 19.39 3.08 -1.22
CA GLU A 260 20.12 2.00 -0.56
C GLU A 260 21.08 2.51 0.55
N GLU A 261 21.74 3.66 0.34
CA GLU A 261 22.59 4.27 1.36
C GLU A 261 21.77 4.79 2.56
N LEU A 262 20.57 5.32 2.28
CA LEU A 262 19.63 5.74 3.31
C LEU A 262 19.10 4.56 4.11
N LEU A 263 18.82 3.44 3.46
CA LEU A 263 18.37 2.21 4.11
C LEU A 263 19.47 1.62 5.02
N GLU A 264 20.72 1.57 4.56
CA GLU A 264 21.85 1.13 5.38
C GLU A 264 22.03 2.01 6.63
N ARG A 265 21.94 3.34 6.44
CA ARG A 265 21.99 4.28 7.57
C ARG A 265 20.84 4.05 8.55
N PHE A 266 19.63 3.79 8.06
CA PHE A 266 18.46 3.50 8.88
C PHE A 266 18.65 2.22 9.69
N LYS A 267 19.10 1.14 9.05
CA LYS A 267 19.42 -0.13 9.72
C LYS A 267 20.50 0.01 10.79
N ALA A 268 21.49 0.88 10.55
CA ALA A 268 22.58 1.13 11.50
C ALA A 268 22.17 2.04 12.68
N HIS A 269 20.99 2.65 12.66
CA HIS A 269 20.53 3.51 13.75
C HIS A 269 20.40 2.71 15.06
N PRO A 270 20.89 3.22 16.22
CA PRO A 270 20.90 2.47 17.50
C PRO A 270 19.54 1.93 17.95
N ALA A 271 18.44 2.59 17.56
CA ALA A 271 17.08 2.15 17.88
C ALA A 271 16.55 1.08 16.91
N ILE A 272 17.14 0.91 15.73
CA ILE A 272 16.71 -0.04 14.69
C ILE A 272 17.63 -1.27 14.64
N ALA A 273 18.93 -1.06 14.74
CA ALA A 273 19.94 -2.12 14.68
C ALA A 273 19.63 -3.37 15.53
N PRO A 274 19.12 -3.24 16.78
CA PRO A 274 18.79 -4.42 17.60
C PRO A 274 17.77 -5.37 16.97
N PHE A 275 16.92 -4.86 16.09
CA PHE A 275 15.87 -5.65 15.42
C PHE A 275 16.36 -6.34 14.15
N VAL A 276 17.37 -5.78 13.48
CA VAL A 276 17.76 -6.19 12.12
C VAL A 276 19.22 -6.64 11.97
N ALA A 277 20.09 -6.33 12.94
CA ALA A 277 21.50 -6.67 12.84
C ALA A 277 21.73 -8.19 12.80
N GLY A 278 22.60 -8.66 11.89
CA GLY A 278 22.96 -10.07 11.75
C GLY A 278 21.96 -10.92 10.96
N GLY A 279 20.87 -10.35 10.45
CA GLY A 279 19.97 -11.05 9.53
C GLY A 279 20.63 -11.29 8.17
N GLU A 280 20.39 -12.46 7.58
CA GLU A 280 20.81 -12.77 6.23
C GLU A 280 19.89 -12.10 5.21
N LEU A 281 20.43 -11.34 4.27
CA LEU A 281 19.66 -10.67 3.23
C LEU A 281 19.14 -11.70 2.21
N LEU A 282 17.81 -11.87 2.18
CA LEU A 282 17.15 -12.73 1.21
C LEU A 282 16.65 -11.97 -0.01
N GLU A 283 16.14 -10.76 0.18
CA GLU A 283 15.51 -9.97 -0.86
C GLU A 283 15.75 -8.48 -0.64
N TYR A 284 16.05 -7.77 -1.71
CA TYR A 284 16.08 -6.30 -1.77
C TYR A 284 15.25 -5.81 -2.94
N GLY A 285 14.54 -4.72 -2.76
CA GLY A 285 13.83 -4.12 -3.86
C GLY A 285 13.29 -2.73 -3.59
N ALA A 286 12.82 -2.11 -4.67
CA ALA A 286 12.23 -0.79 -4.65
C ALA A 286 10.95 -0.76 -5.49
N HIS A 287 9.95 -0.02 -5.01
CA HIS A 287 8.66 0.14 -5.68
C HIS A 287 8.08 1.54 -5.42
N LEU A 288 7.40 2.10 -6.43
CA LEU A 288 6.65 3.33 -6.26
C LEU A 288 5.38 3.08 -5.43
N VAL A 289 5.05 4.03 -4.57
CA VAL A 289 3.83 4.03 -3.76
C VAL A 289 3.02 5.28 -4.08
N PRO A 290 1.72 5.15 -4.45
CA PRO A 290 0.86 6.31 -4.71
C PRO A 290 0.31 6.83 -3.36
N GLU A 291 0.78 7.99 -2.91
CA GLU A 291 0.45 8.55 -1.59
C GLU A 291 -0.38 9.84 -1.64
N GLY A 292 -0.80 10.29 -2.82
CA GLY A 292 -1.56 11.53 -2.96
C GLY A 292 -3.01 11.46 -2.46
N GLY A 293 -3.50 10.26 -2.10
CA GLY A 293 -4.83 10.05 -1.59
C GLY A 293 -5.91 10.55 -2.56
N LEU A 294 -6.99 11.16 -2.03
CA LEU A 294 -8.11 11.64 -2.86
C LEU A 294 -7.69 12.63 -3.96
N ALA A 295 -6.64 13.42 -3.72
CA ALA A 295 -6.18 14.44 -4.67
C ALA A 295 -5.60 13.85 -5.96
N MET A 296 -5.10 12.62 -5.92
CA MET A 296 -4.56 11.94 -7.09
C MET A 296 -5.55 11.00 -7.78
N MET A 297 -6.71 10.70 -7.18
CA MET A 297 -7.67 9.79 -7.79
C MET A 297 -8.09 10.29 -9.17
N PRO A 298 -7.98 9.43 -10.20
CA PRO A 298 -8.34 9.79 -11.56
C PRO A 298 -9.85 9.66 -11.81
N LYS A 299 -10.25 9.87 -13.04
CA LYS A 299 -11.49 9.35 -13.57
C LYS A 299 -11.47 7.82 -13.50
N LEU A 300 -12.42 7.21 -12.80
CA LEU A 300 -12.40 5.78 -12.45
C LEU A 300 -12.95 4.86 -13.56
N ALA A 301 -13.60 5.40 -14.57
CA ALA A 301 -14.18 4.64 -15.70
C ALA A 301 -14.17 5.43 -17.00
N THR A 302 -14.17 4.72 -18.11
CA THR A 302 -14.46 5.22 -19.45
C THR A 302 -15.31 4.17 -20.19
N ASP A 303 -15.76 4.44 -21.42
CA ASP A 303 -16.54 3.47 -22.18
C ASP A 303 -15.78 2.14 -22.31
N GLY A 304 -16.36 1.08 -21.75
CA GLY A 304 -15.81 -0.29 -21.75
C GLY A 304 -14.67 -0.54 -20.76
N MET A 305 -14.31 0.40 -19.86
CA MET A 305 -13.19 0.16 -18.93
C MET A 305 -13.40 0.80 -17.56
N VAL A 306 -12.90 0.11 -16.51
CA VAL A 306 -12.85 0.56 -15.11
C VAL A 306 -11.41 0.44 -14.59
N VAL A 307 -11.01 1.32 -13.65
CA VAL A 307 -9.67 1.32 -13.02
C VAL A 307 -9.79 1.09 -11.52
N ALA A 308 -8.97 0.21 -10.94
CA ALA A 308 -9.03 -0.13 -9.51
C ALA A 308 -7.63 -0.28 -8.87
N GLY A 309 -7.58 -0.25 -7.55
CA GLY A 309 -6.35 -0.37 -6.77
C GLY A 309 -5.40 0.81 -6.95
N ASP A 310 -4.09 0.55 -6.90
CA ASP A 310 -3.04 1.56 -7.06
C ASP A 310 -3.09 2.27 -8.43
N ALA A 311 -3.62 1.60 -9.47
CA ALA A 311 -3.85 2.21 -10.77
C ALA A 311 -4.85 3.37 -10.70
N ALA A 312 -5.75 3.33 -9.72
CA ALA A 312 -6.70 4.40 -9.39
C ALA A 312 -6.21 5.29 -8.24
N GLY A 313 -4.97 5.14 -7.76
CA GLY A 313 -4.45 5.90 -6.61
C GLY A 313 -5.13 5.56 -5.29
N MET A 314 -5.70 4.37 -5.16
CA MET A 314 -6.44 3.94 -3.96
C MET A 314 -5.48 3.33 -2.93
N CYS A 315 -4.65 4.18 -2.34
CA CYS A 315 -3.75 3.87 -1.24
C CYS A 315 -3.88 4.99 -0.21
N LEU A 316 -3.95 4.65 1.07
CA LEU A 316 -4.07 5.59 2.17
C LEU A 316 -2.74 5.69 2.91
N ALA A 317 -2.09 6.86 2.82
CA ALA A 317 -0.89 7.20 3.57
C ALA A 317 -1.22 8.35 4.54
N ALA A 318 -1.72 7.97 5.71
CA ALA A 318 -2.19 8.92 6.74
C ALA A 318 -1.30 8.92 8.01
N GLY A 319 -0.05 8.52 7.89
CA GLY A 319 0.90 8.45 9.01
C GLY A 319 0.72 7.20 9.85
N ILE A 320 -0.24 7.21 10.78
CA ILE A 320 -0.56 6.04 11.62
C ILE A 320 -1.39 4.96 10.90
N TRP A 321 -1.95 5.28 9.75
CA TRP A 321 -2.68 4.35 8.88
C TRP A 321 -2.00 4.33 7.51
N LEU A 322 -1.31 3.23 7.24
CA LEU A 322 -0.65 2.94 5.96
C LEU A 322 -1.33 1.72 5.37
N GLU A 323 -2.23 1.96 4.42
CA GLU A 323 -3.15 0.95 3.93
C GLU A 323 -3.20 1.00 2.40
N GLY A 324 -3.07 -0.17 1.77
CA GLY A 324 -3.13 -0.29 0.32
C GLY A 324 -3.84 -1.58 -0.12
N VAL A 325 -3.47 -2.72 0.49
CA VAL A 325 -3.98 -4.04 0.08
C VAL A 325 -5.49 -4.15 0.29
N ASN A 326 -6.02 -3.72 1.44
CA ASN A 326 -7.46 -3.71 1.72
C ASN A 326 -8.23 -2.77 0.79
N PHE A 327 -7.70 -1.59 0.48
CA PHE A 327 -8.29 -0.69 -0.51
C PHE A 327 -8.25 -1.29 -1.92
N ALA A 328 -7.15 -1.96 -2.28
CA ALA A 328 -7.03 -2.66 -3.56
C ALA A 328 -8.06 -3.78 -3.69
N ILE A 329 -8.21 -4.63 -2.65
CA ILE A 329 -9.20 -5.71 -2.63
C ILE A 329 -10.61 -5.15 -2.77
N ALA A 330 -11.01 -4.20 -1.91
CA ALA A 330 -12.37 -3.65 -1.91
C ALA A 330 -12.71 -2.90 -3.22
N SER A 331 -11.76 -2.16 -3.77
CA SER A 331 -11.97 -1.49 -5.06
C SER A 331 -12.01 -2.46 -6.22
N GLY A 332 -11.22 -3.52 -6.18
CA GLY A 332 -11.24 -4.58 -7.18
C GLY A 332 -12.58 -5.33 -7.20
N GLU A 333 -13.06 -5.72 -6.02
CA GLU A 333 -14.40 -6.34 -5.86
C GLU A 333 -15.49 -5.44 -6.43
N ALA A 334 -15.52 -4.17 -6.01
CA ALA A 334 -16.49 -3.19 -6.50
C ALA A 334 -16.40 -2.98 -8.03
N ALA A 335 -15.20 -3.02 -8.63
CA ALA A 335 -15.01 -2.92 -10.07
C ALA A 335 -15.53 -4.17 -10.80
N GLY A 336 -15.28 -5.37 -10.25
CA GLY A 336 -15.82 -6.63 -10.78
C GLY A 336 -17.33 -6.64 -10.78
N GLU A 337 -17.96 -6.31 -9.66
CA GLU A 337 -19.41 -6.22 -9.54
C GLU A 337 -20.03 -5.15 -10.45
N ALA A 338 -19.36 -4.00 -10.60
CA ALA A 338 -19.82 -2.94 -11.53
C ALA A 338 -19.78 -3.40 -12.99
N ALA A 339 -18.74 -4.15 -13.37
CA ALA A 339 -18.66 -4.75 -14.71
C ALA A 339 -19.76 -5.76 -14.96
N VAL A 340 -20.04 -6.65 -13.97
CA VAL A 340 -21.15 -7.61 -14.03
C VAL A 340 -22.50 -6.91 -14.22
N GLU A 341 -22.77 -5.87 -13.43
CA GLU A 341 -24.01 -5.08 -13.54
C GLU A 341 -24.16 -4.39 -14.90
N ALA A 342 -23.08 -3.76 -15.39
CA ALA A 342 -23.06 -3.07 -16.67
C ALA A 342 -23.32 -4.04 -17.85
N LEU A 343 -22.68 -5.19 -17.84
CA LEU A 343 -22.86 -6.26 -18.84
C LEU A 343 -24.29 -6.81 -18.83
N ALA A 344 -24.84 -7.06 -17.64
CA ALA A 344 -26.22 -7.54 -17.50
C ALA A 344 -27.25 -6.53 -18.03
N ARG A 345 -26.97 -5.23 -17.96
CA ARG A 345 -27.81 -4.17 -18.52
C ARG A 345 -27.57 -3.92 -20.02
N GLY A 346 -26.50 -4.49 -20.58
CA GLY A 346 -26.08 -4.23 -21.96
C GLY A 346 -25.56 -2.79 -22.17
N ASP A 347 -25.19 -2.08 -21.09
CA ASP A 347 -24.69 -0.70 -21.14
C ASP A 347 -23.35 -0.61 -20.41
N VAL A 348 -22.26 -0.59 -21.19
CA VAL A 348 -20.87 -0.45 -20.72
C VAL A 348 -20.33 0.96 -20.98
N SER A 349 -21.21 1.94 -21.13
CA SER A 349 -20.80 3.35 -21.23
C SER A 349 -20.11 3.84 -19.98
N GLU A 350 -19.29 4.87 -20.12
CA GLU A 350 -18.65 5.55 -19.00
C GLU A 350 -19.63 5.91 -17.88
N ALA A 351 -20.81 6.43 -18.27
CA ALA A 351 -21.84 6.85 -17.32
C ALA A 351 -22.37 5.68 -16.49
N ALA A 352 -22.67 4.55 -17.14
CA ALA A 352 -23.16 3.35 -16.48
C ALA A 352 -22.09 2.72 -15.56
N LEU A 353 -20.88 2.49 -16.07
CA LEU A 353 -19.78 1.93 -15.32
C LEU A 353 -19.40 2.82 -14.14
N ARG A 354 -19.27 4.13 -14.33
CA ARG A 354 -18.95 5.08 -13.27
C ARG A 354 -20.02 5.10 -12.18
N LEU A 355 -21.32 5.09 -12.55
CA LEU A 355 -22.38 5.07 -11.56
C LEU A 355 -22.37 3.80 -10.73
N ALA A 356 -22.29 2.63 -11.37
CA ALA A 356 -22.28 1.33 -10.73
C ALA A 356 -21.05 1.18 -9.82
N TYR A 357 -19.87 1.64 -10.24
CA TYR A 357 -18.65 1.55 -9.48
C TYR A 357 -18.61 2.55 -8.31
N ALA A 358 -18.92 3.83 -8.58
CA ALA A 358 -18.90 4.85 -7.54
C ALA A 358 -19.88 4.56 -6.40
N SER A 359 -21.09 4.06 -6.71
CA SER A 359 -22.07 3.71 -5.68
C SER A 359 -21.55 2.65 -4.69
N ARG A 360 -20.78 1.67 -5.18
CA ARG A 360 -20.17 0.63 -4.34
C ARG A 360 -19.02 1.16 -3.50
N LEU A 361 -18.16 1.97 -4.09
CA LEU A 361 -17.05 2.62 -3.38
C LEU A 361 -17.56 3.58 -2.28
N GLU A 362 -18.72 4.22 -2.50
CA GLU A 362 -19.36 5.14 -1.53
C GLU A 362 -20.10 4.39 -0.42
N ALA A 363 -20.67 3.23 -0.74
CA ALA A 363 -21.32 2.37 0.25
C ALA A 363 -20.33 1.72 1.23
N GLY A 364 -19.06 1.56 0.81
CA GLY A 364 -17.97 1.00 1.60
C GLY A 364 -17.07 2.08 2.22
N PHE A 365 -15.95 1.61 2.77
CA PHE A 365 -14.96 2.48 3.42
C PHE A 365 -14.03 3.22 2.42
N VAL A 366 -13.89 2.74 1.18
CA VAL A 366 -12.86 3.21 0.24
C VAL A 366 -12.93 4.73 0.02
N LEU A 367 -14.05 5.25 -0.46
CA LEU A 367 -14.19 6.70 -0.67
C LEU A 367 -14.47 7.46 0.62
N ALA A 368 -15.11 6.83 1.62
CA ALA A 368 -15.37 7.44 2.91
C ALA A 368 -14.06 7.85 3.60
N ASP A 369 -13.10 6.91 3.71
CA ASP A 369 -11.81 7.16 4.36
C ASP A 369 -10.93 8.12 3.55
N HIS A 370 -10.87 7.98 2.22
CA HIS A 370 -10.14 8.92 1.39
C HIS A 370 -10.67 10.36 1.48
N ARG A 371 -12.00 10.54 1.56
CA ARG A 371 -12.61 11.87 1.75
C ARG A 371 -12.34 12.43 3.14
N ARG A 372 -12.48 11.59 4.19
CA ARG A 372 -12.22 11.97 5.58
C ARG A 372 -10.77 12.39 5.77
N LEU A 373 -9.83 11.60 5.24
CA LEU A 373 -8.39 11.75 5.43
C LEU A 373 -7.70 12.52 4.28
N ARG A 374 -8.47 13.23 3.44
CA ARG A 374 -7.94 13.95 2.27
C ARG A 374 -6.79 14.93 2.57
N ALA A 375 -6.72 15.45 3.79
CA ALA A 375 -5.67 16.39 4.20
C ALA A 375 -4.45 15.69 4.81
N ALA A 376 -4.54 14.38 5.11
CA ALA A 376 -3.49 13.63 5.81
C ALA A 376 -2.16 13.57 5.02
N PRO A 377 -2.12 13.29 3.71
CA PRO A 377 -0.86 13.25 2.96
C PRO A 377 -0.06 14.56 3.06
N GLY A 378 -0.72 15.70 2.87
CA GLY A 378 -0.08 17.01 2.98
C GLY A 378 0.34 17.38 4.41
N LEU A 379 -0.35 16.88 5.42
CA LEU A 379 0.04 17.06 6.81
C LEU A 379 1.27 16.21 7.16
N VAL A 380 1.24 14.93 6.81
CA VAL A 380 2.31 13.96 7.09
C VAL A 380 3.62 14.39 6.43
N LEU A 381 3.58 14.83 5.18
CA LEU A 381 4.76 15.28 4.43
C LEU A 381 5.09 16.77 4.66
N SER A 382 4.43 17.44 5.63
CA SER A 382 4.75 18.84 5.91
C SER A 382 6.16 19.01 6.46
N GLU A 383 6.83 20.10 6.08
CA GLU A 383 8.19 20.44 6.49
C GLU A 383 8.43 20.34 8.01
N ARG A 384 7.48 20.86 8.81
CA ARG A 384 7.63 20.80 10.26
C ARG A 384 7.47 19.42 10.83
N LEU A 385 6.53 18.61 10.32
CA LEU A 385 6.36 17.24 10.80
C LEU A 385 7.56 16.37 10.43
N GLN A 386 8.11 16.59 9.26
CA GLN A 386 9.24 15.78 8.77
C GLN A 386 10.59 16.18 9.39
N HIS A 387 10.84 17.48 9.59
CA HIS A 387 12.20 17.95 9.91
C HIS A 387 12.34 18.65 11.26
N HIS A 388 11.27 19.28 11.78
CA HIS A 388 11.36 20.04 13.03
C HIS A 388 10.82 19.28 14.24
N TYR A 389 9.61 18.72 14.15
CA TYR A 389 8.99 18.06 15.30
C TYR A 389 9.72 16.83 15.80
N PRO A 390 10.33 15.97 14.97
CA PRO A 390 11.15 14.86 15.47
C PRO A 390 12.27 15.34 16.41
N GLN A 391 13.01 16.37 16.01
CA GLN A 391 14.07 16.93 16.83
C GLN A 391 13.55 17.59 18.11
N ILE A 392 12.45 18.35 17.99
CA ILE A 392 11.82 19.03 19.15
C ILE A 392 11.39 18.03 20.20
N VAL A 393 10.67 16.97 19.81
CA VAL A 393 10.14 16.00 20.79
C VAL A 393 11.22 15.14 21.42
N CYS A 394 12.23 14.73 20.65
CA CYS A 394 13.37 13.99 21.17
C CYS A 394 14.21 14.82 22.12
N ASN A 395 14.58 16.07 21.75
CA ASN A 395 15.31 16.99 22.63
C ASN A 395 14.54 17.31 23.92
N LEU A 396 13.22 17.48 23.79
CA LEU A 396 12.39 17.76 24.97
C LEU A 396 12.32 16.55 25.90
N ALA A 397 12.19 15.34 25.34
CA ALA A 397 12.23 14.09 26.12
C ALA A 397 13.59 13.92 26.83
N GLU A 398 14.70 14.14 26.13
CA GLU A 398 16.03 14.10 26.72
C GLU A 398 16.16 15.06 27.91
N GLN A 399 15.77 16.35 27.73
CA GLN A 399 15.84 17.34 28.79
C GLN A 399 14.96 17.01 30.00
N LEU A 400 13.78 16.39 29.78
CA LEU A 400 12.88 15.98 30.85
C LEU A 400 13.38 14.75 31.64
N LEU A 401 14.01 13.81 30.93
CA LEU A 401 14.44 12.54 31.50
C LEU A 401 15.86 12.62 32.10
N THR A 402 16.64 13.66 31.73
CA THR A 402 17.99 13.84 32.27
C THR A 402 17.95 14.39 33.70
N ILE A 403 18.64 13.73 34.59
CA ILE A 403 18.79 14.17 36.00
C ILE A 403 19.94 15.16 36.07
N THR A 404 19.64 16.40 36.46
CA THR A 404 20.59 17.53 36.42
C THR A 404 21.14 17.92 37.78
N ASN A 405 20.98 17.11 38.84
CA ASN A 405 21.48 17.43 40.18
C ASN A 405 23.01 17.78 40.14
N PRO A 406 23.46 18.80 40.91
CA PRO A 406 22.73 19.61 41.89
C PRO A 406 21.91 20.78 41.28
N VAL A 407 21.82 20.93 39.95
CA VAL A 407 21.03 21.96 39.30
C VAL A 407 19.54 21.62 39.41
N PRO A 408 18.66 22.54 39.84
CA PRO A 408 17.23 22.31 39.94
C PRO A 408 16.59 21.99 38.60
N LYS A 409 15.60 21.08 38.60
CA LYS A 409 14.83 20.72 37.39
C LYS A 409 14.07 21.92 36.86
N GLN A 410 14.02 22.03 35.53
CA GLN A 410 13.25 23.04 34.84
C GLN A 410 11.82 22.55 34.57
N GLY A 411 10.85 23.45 34.63
CA GLY A 411 9.46 23.12 34.31
C GLY A 411 9.25 22.91 32.80
N PHE A 412 8.35 21.97 32.44
CA PHE A 412 8.03 21.58 31.08
C PHE A 412 7.78 22.77 30.12
N VAL A 413 6.96 23.75 30.53
CA VAL A 413 6.62 24.92 29.68
C VAL A 413 7.86 25.72 29.32
N ARG A 414 8.82 25.87 30.25
CA ARG A 414 10.08 26.58 30.01
C ARG A 414 10.95 25.83 29.03
N LEU A 415 11.06 24.49 29.19
CA LEU A 415 11.81 23.62 28.27
C LEU A 415 11.22 23.68 26.87
N ALA A 416 9.91 23.48 26.75
CA ALA A 416 9.21 23.55 25.47
C ALA A 416 9.37 24.91 24.76
N ARG A 417 9.28 26.02 25.52
CA ARG A 417 9.49 27.37 24.97
C ARG A 417 10.92 27.55 24.46
N ASN A 418 11.91 27.04 25.17
CA ASN A 418 13.30 27.16 24.77
C ASN A 418 13.57 26.32 23.51
N GLU A 419 13.00 25.10 23.44
CA GLU A 419 13.19 24.21 22.30
C GLU A 419 12.53 24.77 21.03
N LEU A 420 11.31 25.31 21.14
CA LEU A 420 10.65 25.99 20.02
C LEU A 420 11.42 27.20 19.53
N ARG A 421 12.05 27.97 20.44
CA ARG A 421 12.92 29.10 20.03
C ARG A 421 14.16 28.61 19.28
N ARG A 422 14.78 27.52 19.72
CA ARG A 422 15.96 26.94 19.07
C ARG A 422 15.64 26.41 17.67
N SER A 423 14.49 25.77 17.52
CA SER A 423 14.05 25.21 16.23
C SER A 423 13.48 26.24 15.26
N GLY A 424 13.27 27.49 15.69
CA GLY A 424 12.60 28.53 14.88
C GLY A 424 11.09 28.34 14.73
N VAL A 425 10.50 27.30 15.30
CA VAL A 425 9.05 27.02 15.26
C VAL A 425 8.34 27.90 16.29
N ARG A 426 7.27 28.58 15.88
CA ARG A 426 6.49 29.47 16.75
C ARG A 426 5.30 28.73 17.37
N TRP A 427 4.85 29.13 18.55
CA TRP A 427 3.66 28.56 19.19
C TRP A 427 2.41 28.58 18.30
N ARG A 428 2.24 29.63 17.50
CA ARG A 428 1.14 29.72 16.53
C ARG A 428 1.23 28.65 15.44
N ASP A 429 2.43 28.23 15.07
CA ASP A 429 2.64 27.18 14.07
C ASP A 429 2.27 25.81 14.68
N VAL A 430 2.71 25.57 15.93
CA VAL A 430 2.31 24.36 16.70
C VAL A 430 0.80 24.29 16.86
N ALA A 431 0.15 25.41 17.27
CA ALA A 431 -1.29 25.46 17.44
C ALA A 431 -2.04 25.22 16.13
N ARG A 432 -1.55 25.80 15.01
CA ARG A 432 -2.13 25.57 13.68
C ARG A 432 -1.99 24.12 13.24
N ASP A 433 -0.83 23.49 13.44
CA ASP A 433 -0.59 22.12 13.03
C ASP A 433 -1.35 21.13 13.93
N ALA A 434 -1.45 21.39 15.24
CA ALA A 434 -2.30 20.64 16.15
C ALA A 434 -3.79 20.73 15.74
N TRP A 435 -4.27 21.92 15.38
CA TRP A 435 -5.63 22.10 14.86
C TRP A 435 -5.85 21.35 13.54
N ALA A 436 -4.87 21.41 12.62
CA ALA A 436 -4.93 20.65 11.37
C ALA A 436 -4.97 19.13 11.63
N THR A 437 -4.19 18.65 12.61
CA THR A 437 -4.22 17.25 13.04
C THR A 437 -5.59 16.86 13.59
N VAL A 438 -6.14 17.63 14.53
CA VAL A 438 -7.49 17.38 15.08
C VAL A 438 -8.54 17.41 13.97
N ARG A 439 -8.47 18.34 13.03
CA ARG A 439 -9.43 18.43 11.92
C ARG A 439 -9.30 17.27 10.93
N THR A 440 -8.12 16.70 10.80
CA THR A 440 -7.85 15.60 9.85
C THR A 440 -8.22 14.25 10.45
N PHE A 441 -7.95 14.04 11.73
CA PHE A 441 -8.08 12.72 12.39
C PHE A 441 -9.23 12.65 13.42
N GLY A 442 -9.84 13.79 13.77
CA GLY A 442 -10.92 13.93 14.77
C GLY A 442 -12.35 13.90 14.21
#